data_6201a666476dfde9215d1e303d42fde5
#
_entry.id   6201a666476dfde9215d1e303d42fde5
#
_cell.length_a   1.000
_cell.length_b   1.000
_cell.length_c   1.000
_cell.angle_alpha   90.00
_cell.angle_beta   90.00
_cell.angle_gamma   90.00
#
_symmetry.space_group_name_H-M   'P 1'
#
loop_
_entity.id
_entity.type
_entity.pdbx_description
1 polymer ?
#
loop_
_entity_poly.entity_id
_entity_poly.type
_entity_poly.pdbx_seq_one_letter_code
_entity_poly.pdbx_strand_id
1 'polypeptide(L)'
;IEAAITDKTKAIVPVHYAGVACEMNKIMEIARSYNLKVVEDAAQGVDAYYYGKALGTIGDFGCYSFHETKNFTMGEGGAIVFQKNEYQEKAEILREKGTDRSKFFRGQIDKYRWIDYGSSYLPSEMNAAYLYAQLEECDKINKKRHQIYDGYHERLEDLEKQGKIERPVVPEGCKHNAHMYYIKVQDIAVRTRLIKYLRENGIAPAFHYVPLHSSPAGEKFGRFHGEDIYTTKESERLLRLPMFYDLSVDDVDYIAEKIREFEF
;
A
#
# COMPACT_ATOMS: atom_id res chain seq x y z
N ILE A 1 17.03 8.49 -6.76
CA ILE A 1 16.99 8.91 -5.35
C ILE A 1 18.16 9.83 -5.05
N GLU A 2 19.41 9.42 -5.28
CA GLU A 2 20.62 10.19 -4.90
C GLU A 2 20.63 11.60 -5.49
N ALA A 3 20.28 11.76 -6.78
CA ALA A 3 20.21 13.05 -7.44
C ALA A 3 19.18 14.02 -6.82
N ALA A 4 18.21 13.51 -6.07
CA ALA A 4 17.19 14.32 -5.40
C ALA A 4 17.58 14.75 -3.99
N ILE A 5 18.64 14.17 -3.43
CA ILE A 5 19.10 14.43 -2.06
C ILE A 5 19.72 15.83 -1.97
N THR A 6 19.38 16.54 -0.91
CA THR A 6 19.97 17.85 -0.56
C THR A 6 20.31 17.88 0.95
N ASP A 7 20.94 18.95 1.42
CA ASP A 7 21.20 19.21 2.84
C ASP A 7 19.94 19.27 3.71
N LYS A 8 18.78 19.49 3.11
CA LYS A 8 17.46 19.51 3.77
C LYS A 8 16.80 18.13 3.84
N THR A 9 17.28 17.16 3.08
CA THR A 9 16.71 15.81 3.06
C THR A 9 16.91 15.12 4.42
N LYS A 10 15.86 14.57 5.00
CA LYS A 10 15.88 13.89 6.31
C LYS A 10 15.51 12.43 6.24
N ALA A 11 14.67 12.07 5.27
CA ALA A 11 14.17 10.72 5.13
C ALA A 11 13.84 10.36 3.67
N ILE A 12 13.85 9.07 3.39
CA ILE A 12 13.30 8.45 2.18
C ILE A 12 12.02 7.71 2.58
N VAL A 13 10.93 7.92 1.84
CA VAL A 13 9.64 7.27 2.09
C VAL A 13 9.27 6.41 0.89
N PRO A 14 9.70 5.14 0.82
CA PRO A 14 9.28 4.23 -0.23
C PRO A 14 7.85 3.74 0.01
N VAL A 15 7.06 3.64 -1.06
CA VAL A 15 5.70 3.09 -1.02
C VAL A 15 5.70 1.69 -1.62
N HIS A 16 5.31 0.68 -0.85
CA HIS A 16 5.19 -0.71 -1.29
C HIS A 16 3.84 -0.92 -2.00
N TYR A 17 3.79 -0.45 -3.24
CA TYR A 17 2.55 -0.44 -4.02
C TYR A 17 2.07 -1.85 -4.35
N ALA A 18 0.76 -2.09 -4.22
CA ALA A 18 0.09 -3.38 -4.46
C ALA A 18 0.61 -4.55 -3.60
N GLY A 19 1.28 -4.26 -2.47
CA GLY A 19 1.94 -5.27 -1.64
C GLY A 19 3.25 -5.81 -2.23
N VAL A 20 3.82 -5.11 -3.22
CA VAL A 20 5.11 -5.43 -3.83
C VAL A 20 6.18 -4.48 -3.29
N ALA A 21 7.32 -5.04 -2.89
CA ALA A 21 8.39 -4.26 -2.31
C ALA A 21 9.06 -3.31 -3.32
N CYS A 22 9.46 -2.13 -2.83
CA CYS A 22 10.52 -1.35 -3.48
C CYS A 22 11.87 -2.08 -3.35
N GLU A 23 12.86 -1.67 -4.13
CA GLU A 23 14.26 -2.15 -4.07
C GLU A 23 14.94 -1.78 -2.75
N MET A 24 14.46 -2.35 -1.63
CA MET A 24 14.83 -1.93 -0.28
C MET A 24 16.33 -2.05 0.00
N ASN A 25 17.03 -3.04 -0.57
CA ASN A 25 18.48 -3.16 -0.37
C ASN A 25 19.22 -1.92 -0.87
N LYS A 26 18.88 -1.41 -2.07
CA LYS A 26 19.46 -0.20 -2.64
C LYS A 26 19.04 1.05 -1.87
N ILE A 27 17.76 1.13 -1.49
CA ILE A 27 17.24 2.26 -0.70
C ILE A 27 17.96 2.37 0.64
N MET A 28 18.16 1.25 1.35
CA MET A 28 18.85 1.22 2.63
C MET A 28 20.35 1.52 2.50
N GLU A 29 20.99 1.16 1.38
CA GLU A 29 22.38 1.52 1.08
C GLU A 29 22.51 3.04 0.91
N ILE A 30 21.66 3.64 0.08
CA ILE A 30 21.63 5.10 -0.13
C ILE A 30 21.33 5.83 1.19
N ALA A 31 20.33 5.40 1.94
CA ALA A 31 19.97 6.01 3.20
C ALA A 31 21.14 6.02 4.20
N ARG A 32 21.88 4.92 4.30
CA ARG A 32 23.08 4.83 5.15
C ARG A 32 24.20 5.77 4.68
N SER A 33 24.46 5.82 3.36
CA SER A 33 25.51 6.67 2.78
C SER A 33 25.27 8.16 3.04
N TYR A 34 24.01 8.58 3.09
CA TYR A 34 23.62 9.97 3.31
C TYR A 34 23.08 10.25 4.72
N ASN A 35 23.19 9.29 5.65
CA ASN A 35 22.65 9.39 7.01
C ASN A 35 21.17 9.80 7.07
N LEU A 36 20.35 9.21 6.20
CA LEU A 36 18.91 9.45 6.10
C LEU A 36 18.12 8.37 6.82
N LYS A 37 16.93 8.72 7.29
CA LYS A 37 15.96 7.77 7.80
C LYS A 37 15.17 7.14 6.66
N VAL A 38 14.67 5.91 6.85
CA VAL A 38 13.76 5.25 5.93
C VAL A 38 12.44 4.97 6.66
N VAL A 39 11.35 5.50 6.08
CA VAL A 39 9.98 5.30 6.58
C VAL A 39 9.21 4.54 5.49
N GLU A 40 8.99 3.26 5.69
CA GLU A 40 8.24 2.44 4.73
C GLU A 40 6.74 2.75 4.79
N ASP A 41 6.17 3.23 3.69
CA ASP A 41 4.73 3.19 3.50
C ASP A 41 4.35 1.76 3.10
N ALA A 42 4.06 0.94 4.10
CA ALA A 42 3.62 -0.43 3.96
C ALA A 42 2.08 -0.56 4.12
N ALA A 43 1.34 0.53 3.80
CA ALA A 43 -0.12 0.55 3.91
C ALA A 43 -0.82 -0.54 3.09
N GLN A 44 -0.13 -1.15 2.13
CA GLN A 44 -0.59 -2.28 1.33
C GLN A 44 0.25 -3.54 1.57
N GLY A 45 1.17 -3.52 2.54
CA GLY A 45 2.25 -4.49 2.71
C GLY A 45 2.08 -5.50 3.86
N VAL A 46 0.93 -5.55 4.55
CA VAL A 46 0.70 -6.54 5.62
C VAL A 46 0.78 -7.96 5.03
N ASP A 47 1.61 -8.82 5.62
CA ASP A 47 1.93 -10.18 5.13
C ASP A 47 2.54 -10.22 3.72
N ALA A 48 3.26 -9.16 3.33
CA ALA A 48 4.12 -9.16 2.15
C ALA A 48 5.59 -9.06 2.57
N TYR A 49 6.51 -9.58 1.73
CA TYR A 49 7.91 -9.75 2.13
C TYR A 49 8.87 -9.38 1.00
N TYR A 50 10.07 -8.95 1.40
CA TYR A 50 11.21 -8.71 0.55
C TYR A 50 12.42 -9.53 1.05
N TYR A 51 12.87 -10.53 0.27
CA TYR A 51 13.90 -11.49 0.67
C TYR A 51 13.67 -12.06 2.08
N GLY A 52 12.42 -12.45 2.37
CA GLY A 52 12.01 -13.04 3.64
C GLY A 52 11.81 -12.06 4.81
N LYS A 53 12.03 -10.77 4.61
CA LYS A 53 11.74 -9.72 5.61
C LYS A 53 10.37 -9.11 5.35
N ALA A 54 9.55 -9.00 6.37
CA ALA A 54 8.23 -8.39 6.26
C ALA A 54 8.35 -6.91 5.86
N LEU A 55 7.54 -6.47 4.90
CA LEU A 55 7.47 -5.06 4.51
C LEU A 55 7.00 -4.23 5.71
N GLY A 56 7.57 -3.03 5.89
CA GLY A 56 7.37 -2.18 7.06
C GLY A 56 8.33 -2.47 8.21
N THR A 57 9.21 -3.50 8.09
CA THR A 57 10.19 -3.85 9.13
C THR A 57 11.64 -3.74 8.68
N ILE A 58 11.89 -3.19 7.49
CA ILE A 58 13.23 -3.12 6.89
C ILE A 58 13.88 -1.76 7.17
N GLY A 59 13.12 -0.68 7.09
CA GLY A 59 13.57 0.68 7.39
C GLY A 59 13.64 1.01 8.88
N ASP A 60 13.81 2.29 9.20
CA ASP A 60 13.77 2.78 10.59
C ASP A 60 12.34 2.71 11.15
N PHE A 61 11.34 2.99 10.31
CA PHE A 61 9.92 2.96 10.61
C PHE A 61 9.15 2.32 9.48
N GLY A 62 8.03 1.66 9.80
CA GLY A 62 7.05 1.18 8.86
C GLY A 62 5.63 1.55 9.28
N CYS A 63 4.79 1.87 8.31
CA CYS A 63 3.41 2.27 8.55
C CYS A 63 2.47 1.29 7.86
N TYR A 64 1.62 0.61 8.63
CA TYR A 64 0.54 -0.23 8.12
C TYR A 64 -0.78 0.52 8.17
N SER A 65 -1.66 0.22 7.23
CA SER A 65 -3.05 0.69 7.20
C SER A 65 -4.01 -0.47 7.38
N PHE A 66 -5.01 -0.26 8.23
CA PHE A 66 -6.14 -1.15 8.44
C PHE A 66 -7.46 -0.45 8.06
N HIS A 67 -7.39 0.47 7.09
CA HIS A 67 -8.56 1.07 6.45
C HIS A 67 -9.44 0.00 5.80
N GLU A 68 -10.72 0.28 5.59
CA GLU A 68 -11.71 -0.66 5.03
C GLU A 68 -11.33 -1.29 3.68
N THR A 69 -10.49 -0.62 2.90
CA THR A 69 -10.02 -1.09 1.58
C THR A 69 -8.84 -2.06 1.64
N LYS A 70 -8.29 -2.35 2.81
CA LYS A 70 -7.11 -3.20 2.97
C LYS A 70 -7.47 -4.68 3.09
N ASN A 71 -6.46 -5.55 3.00
CA ASN A 71 -6.65 -7.00 3.12
C ASN A 71 -7.21 -7.39 4.50
N PHE A 72 -6.78 -6.66 5.53
CA PHE A 72 -7.23 -6.76 6.91
C PHE A 72 -7.67 -5.38 7.36
N THR A 73 -8.86 -5.27 7.93
CA THR A 73 -9.46 -3.98 8.24
C THR A 73 -10.00 -3.87 9.67
N MET A 74 -10.00 -2.67 10.18
CA MET A 74 -10.73 -2.28 11.38
C MET A 74 -11.67 -1.07 11.12
N GLY A 75 -12.04 -0.87 9.84
CA GLY A 75 -12.74 0.33 9.36
C GLY A 75 -11.75 1.46 9.12
N GLU A 76 -11.33 2.11 10.18
CA GLU A 76 -10.25 3.11 10.17
C GLU A 76 -9.21 2.73 11.23
N GLY A 77 -7.94 2.74 10.84
CA GLY A 77 -6.83 2.47 11.74
C GLY A 77 -5.53 2.14 11.03
N GLY A 78 -4.49 1.95 11.83
CA GLY A 78 -3.16 1.64 11.36
C GLY A 78 -2.23 1.24 12.48
N ALA A 79 -1.01 0.88 12.12
CA ALA A 79 0.06 0.61 13.08
C ALA A 79 1.36 1.22 12.59
N ILE A 80 2.17 1.70 13.52
CA ILE A 80 3.57 2.05 13.30
C ILE A 80 4.46 0.95 13.87
N VAL A 81 5.47 0.57 13.11
CA VAL A 81 6.51 -0.38 13.51
C VAL A 81 7.86 0.32 13.49
N PHE A 82 8.72 0.02 14.43
CA PHE A 82 10.08 0.56 14.49
C PHE A 82 11.03 -0.44 15.17
N GLN A 83 12.30 -0.39 14.79
CA GLN A 83 13.31 -1.35 15.25
C GLN A 83 13.93 -0.99 16.61
N LYS A 84 13.95 0.30 16.96
CA LYS A 84 14.68 0.79 18.12
C LYS A 84 13.76 1.13 19.27
N ASN A 85 14.02 0.56 20.44
CA ASN A 85 13.26 0.82 21.66
C ASN A 85 13.27 2.30 22.10
N GLU A 86 14.26 3.08 21.68
CA GLU A 86 14.33 4.52 21.98
C GLU A 86 13.12 5.32 21.46
N TYR A 87 12.41 4.81 20.46
CA TYR A 87 11.21 5.44 19.91
C TYR A 87 9.92 5.09 20.66
N GLN A 88 9.93 4.06 21.51
CA GLN A 88 8.73 3.52 22.15
C GLN A 88 7.99 4.58 22.97
N GLU A 89 8.71 5.26 23.88
CA GLU A 89 8.09 6.26 24.77
C GLU A 89 7.49 7.41 23.95
N LYS A 90 8.21 7.90 22.93
CA LYS A 90 7.72 8.98 22.09
C LYS A 90 6.50 8.56 21.27
N ALA A 91 6.49 7.33 20.76
CA ALA A 91 5.35 6.79 20.02
C ALA A 91 4.09 6.67 20.89
N GLU A 92 4.24 6.18 22.13
CA GLU A 92 3.14 6.12 23.11
C GLU A 92 2.57 7.50 23.43
N ILE A 93 3.44 8.49 23.66
CA ILE A 93 3.04 9.87 23.94
C ILE A 93 2.26 10.47 22.74
N LEU A 94 2.82 10.37 21.53
CA LEU A 94 2.17 10.87 20.33
C LEU A 94 0.81 10.21 20.08
N ARG A 95 0.71 8.90 20.29
CA ARG A 95 -0.51 8.12 20.13
C ARG A 95 -1.60 8.53 21.11
N GLU A 96 -1.24 8.90 22.33
CA GLU A 96 -2.17 9.17 23.42
C GLU A 96 -2.24 10.66 23.79
N LYS A 97 -2.49 11.51 22.81
CA LYS A 97 -2.78 12.95 22.99
C LYS A 97 -1.62 13.76 23.59
N GLY A 98 -0.38 13.29 23.44
CA GLY A 98 0.78 13.95 24.02
C GLY A 98 0.93 13.72 25.55
N THR A 99 0.32 12.67 26.10
CA THR A 99 0.34 12.36 27.53
C THR A 99 1.26 11.19 27.85
N ASP A 100 1.69 11.09 29.11
CA ASP A 100 2.43 9.96 29.68
C ASP A 100 1.49 8.88 30.27
N ARG A 101 0.26 8.77 29.76
CA ARG A 101 -0.79 7.88 30.25
C ARG A 101 -0.38 6.40 30.23
N SER A 102 0.40 5.96 29.25
CA SER A 102 0.92 4.58 29.21
C SER A 102 1.78 4.26 30.42
N LYS A 103 2.57 5.22 30.94
CA LYS A 103 3.34 5.04 32.19
C LYS A 103 2.43 4.90 33.41
N PHE A 104 1.33 5.63 33.45
CA PHE A 104 0.34 5.51 34.53
C PHE A 104 -0.27 4.10 34.58
N PHE A 105 -0.71 3.57 33.45
CA PHE A 105 -1.27 2.20 33.40
C PHE A 105 -0.25 1.12 33.76
N ARG A 106 1.02 1.35 33.54
CA ARG A 106 2.09 0.44 33.99
C ARG A 106 2.48 0.65 35.47
N GLY A 107 1.83 1.56 36.18
CA GLY A 107 2.15 1.86 37.60
C GLY A 107 3.49 2.56 37.80
N GLN A 108 4.06 3.17 36.79
CA GLN A 108 5.36 3.86 36.82
C GLN A 108 5.24 5.30 37.37
N ILE A 109 4.05 5.89 37.30
CA ILE A 109 3.72 7.23 37.80
C ILE A 109 2.33 7.17 38.48
N ASP A 110 2.08 8.08 39.42
CA ASP A 110 0.83 8.17 40.19
C ASP A 110 -0.28 8.95 39.44
N LYS A 111 0.08 9.83 38.53
CA LYS A 111 -0.85 10.64 37.71
C LYS A 111 -0.23 10.90 36.36
N TYR A 112 -1.02 10.78 35.29
CA TYR A 112 -0.57 11.15 33.94
C TYR A 112 -0.79 12.65 33.66
N ARG A 113 0.05 13.19 32.78
CA ARG A 113 0.07 14.62 32.43
C ARG A 113 0.19 14.76 30.91
N TRP A 114 -0.21 15.91 30.40
CA TRP A 114 0.15 16.34 29.04
C TRP A 114 1.60 16.82 29.05
N ILE A 115 2.45 16.19 28.25
CA ILE A 115 3.90 16.43 28.28
C ILE A 115 4.51 16.79 26.93
N ASP A 116 3.80 16.55 25.81
CA ASP A 116 4.30 16.84 24.47
C ASP A 116 3.16 16.93 23.45
N TYR A 117 3.51 17.17 22.18
CA TYR A 117 2.57 17.05 21.06
C TYR A 117 2.04 15.63 20.95
N GLY A 118 0.81 15.50 20.50
CA GLY A 118 0.19 14.21 20.21
C GLY A 118 -1.24 14.36 19.71
N SER A 119 -1.83 13.26 19.27
CA SER A 119 -3.22 13.20 18.84
C SER A 119 -3.89 11.92 19.33
N SER A 120 -5.21 11.85 19.13
CA SER A 120 -5.99 10.67 19.50
C SER A 120 -5.90 9.62 18.40
N TYR A 121 -4.82 8.83 18.39
CA TYR A 121 -4.59 7.78 17.39
C TYR A 121 -5.05 6.39 17.85
N LEU A 122 -5.52 6.25 19.08
CA LEU A 122 -6.01 4.97 19.58
C LEU A 122 -7.32 4.58 18.89
N PRO A 123 -7.41 3.36 18.31
CA PRO A 123 -8.67 2.81 17.87
C PRO A 123 -9.56 2.43 19.07
N SER A 124 -10.85 2.21 18.83
CA SER A 124 -11.71 1.59 19.85
C SER A 124 -11.35 0.10 20.03
N GLU A 125 -11.66 -0.45 21.21
CA GLU A 125 -11.48 -1.89 21.48
C GLU A 125 -12.32 -2.77 20.52
N MET A 126 -13.49 -2.29 20.07
CA MET A 126 -14.30 -3.00 19.08
C MET A 126 -13.59 -3.11 17.74
N ASN A 127 -12.99 -2.01 17.26
CA ASN A 127 -12.23 -2.01 16.03
C ASN A 127 -10.99 -2.92 16.15
N ALA A 128 -10.29 -2.86 17.28
CA ALA A 128 -9.13 -3.70 17.55
C ALA A 128 -9.50 -5.19 17.57
N ALA A 129 -10.61 -5.56 18.24
CA ALA A 129 -11.11 -6.94 18.28
C ALA A 129 -11.52 -7.44 16.88
N TYR A 130 -12.16 -6.57 16.08
CA TYR A 130 -12.53 -6.89 14.71
C TYR A 130 -11.30 -7.17 13.83
N LEU A 131 -10.24 -6.37 13.96
CA LEU A 131 -8.98 -6.61 13.27
C LEU A 131 -8.29 -7.88 13.77
N TYR A 132 -8.28 -8.10 15.09
CA TYR A 132 -7.64 -9.25 15.70
C TYR A 132 -8.19 -10.57 15.13
N ALA A 133 -9.51 -10.69 15.03
CA ALA A 133 -10.15 -11.87 14.47
C ALA A 133 -9.77 -12.12 13.00
N GLN A 134 -9.54 -11.06 12.19
CA GLN A 134 -9.07 -11.21 10.81
C GLN A 134 -7.59 -11.62 10.74
N LEU A 135 -6.76 -11.10 11.65
CA LEU A 135 -5.34 -11.46 11.70
C LEU A 135 -5.13 -12.92 12.12
N GLU A 136 -6.02 -13.49 12.95
CA GLU A 136 -6.02 -14.93 13.24
C GLU A 136 -6.33 -15.79 12.00
N GLU A 137 -7.08 -15.27 11.03
CA GLU A 137 -7.42 -15.92 9.76
C GLU A 137 -6.53 -15.46 8.58
N CYS A 138 -5.39 -14.82 8.85
CA CYS A 138 -4.52 -14.19 7.85
C CYS A 138 -4.17 -15.11 6.69
N ASP A 139 -3.72 -16.33 6.98
CA ASP A 139 -3.33 -17.31 5.97
C ASP A 139 -4.49 -17.69 5.04
N LYS A 140 -5.68 -17.86 5.61
CA LYS A 140 -6.89 -18.20 4.87
C LYS A 140 -7.33 -17.05 3.96
N ILE A 141 -7.31 -15.83 4.48
CA ILE A 141 -7.67 -14.62 3.73
C ILE A 141 -6.69 -14.44 2.55
N ASN A 142 -5.39 -14.49 2.81
CA ASN A 142 -4.39 -14.30 1.77
C ASN A 142 -4.39 -15.44 0.75
N LYS A 143 -4.57 -16.68 1.17
CA LYS A 143 -4.73 -17.81 0.24
C LYS A 143 -5.88 -17.60 -0.75
N LYS A 144 -7.05 -17.14 -0.25
CA LYS A 144 -8.20 -16.85 -1.11
C LYS A 144 -7.92 -15.69 -2.07
N ARG A 145 -7.25 -14.63 -1.58
CA ARG A 145 -6.85 -13.49 -2.42
C ARG A 145 -5.86 -13.89 -3.51
N HIS A 146 -4.89 -14.75 -3.21
CA HIS A 146 -3.98 -15.31 -4.22
C HIS A 146 -4.71 -16.14 -5.26
N GLN A 147 -5.69 -16.97 -4.89
CA GLN A 147 -6.50 -17.71 -5.86
C GLN A 147 -7.21 -16.79 -6.86
N ILE A 148 -7.73 -15.65 -6.39
CA ILE A 148 -8.38 -14.65 -7.25
C ILE A 148 -7.32 -13.96 -8.15
N TYR A 149 -6.20 -13.57 -7.57
CA TYR A 149 -5.09 -12.92 -8.28
C TYR A 149 -4.55 -13.82 -9.41
N ASP A 150 -4.24 -15.06 -9.10
CA ASP A 150 -3.72 -16.05 -10.04
C ASP A 150 -4.77 -16.36 -11.12
N GLY A 151 -6.04 -16.42 -10.71
CA GLY A 151 -7.16 -16.58 -11.64
C GLY A 151 -7.23 -15.49 -12.71
N TYR A 152 -7.09 -14.22 -12.33
CA TYR A 152 -6.97 -13.11 -13.29
C TYR A 152 -5.69 -13.24 -14.13
N HIS A 153 -4.59 -13.58 -13.47
CA HIS A 153 -3.28 -13.62 -14.12
C HIS A 153 -3.24 -14.64 -15.26
N GLU A 154 -3.79 -15.82 -15.04
CA GLU A 154 -3.91 -16.86 -16.06
C GLU A 154 -4.84 -16.44 -17.20
N ARG A 155 -6.02 -15.92 -16.87
CA ARG A 155 -7.07 -15.61 -17.85
C ARG A 155 -6.76 -14.43 -18.76
N LEU A 156 -5.88 -13.53 -18.34
CA LEU A 156 -5.53 -12.32 -19.10
C LEU A 156 -4.19 -12.45 -19.84
N GLU A 157 -3.55 -13.62 -19.81
CA GLU A 157 -2.25 -13.84 -20.44
C GLU A 157 -2.29 -13.65 -21.96
N ASP A 158 -3.35 -14.08 -22.59
CA ASP A 158 -3.56 -13.96 -24.03
C ASP A 158 -3.61 -12.49 -24.51
N LEU A 159 -4.25 -11.62 -23.72
CA LEU A 159 -4.31 -10.18 -24.02
C LEU A 159 -2.94 -9.51 -23.88
N GLU A 160 -2.13 -9.93 -22.91
CA GLU A 160 -0.76 -9.45 -22.79
C GLU A 160 0.12 -9.91 -23.96
N LYS A 161 0.02 -11.19 -24.37
CA LYS A 161 0.72 -11.71 -25.54
C LYS A 161 0.35 -10.98 -26.85
N GLN A 162 -0.88 -10.45 -26.92
CA GLN A 162 -1.36 -9.61 -28.01
C GLN A 162 -0.91 -8.13 -27.90
N GLY A 163 -0.24 -7.74 -26.81
CA GLY A 163 0.18 -6.37 -26.56
C GLY A 163 -0.96 -5.40 -26.22
N LYS A 164 -2.15 -5.90 -25.86
CA LYS A 164 -3.31 -5.07 -25.53
C LYS A 164 -3.27 -4.54 -24.10
N ILE A 165 -2.69 -5.32 -23.18
CA ILE A 165 -2.52 -4.97 -21.77
C ILE A 165 -1.12 -5.36 -21.28
N GLU A 166 -0.74 -4.83 -20.12
CA GLU A 166 0.37 -5.32 -19.30
C GLU A 166 -0.20 -5.83 -17.97
N ARG A 167 0.16 -7.05 -17.58
CA ARG A 167 -0.22 -7.64 -16.28
C ARG A 167 0.78 -7.22 -15.18
N PRO A 168 0.40 -7.35 -13.88
CA PRO A 168 1.33 -7.06 -12.78
C PRO A 168 2.54 -8.01 -12.83
N VAL A 169 3.71 -7.45 -12.55
CA VAL A 169 4.95 -8.22 -12.40
C VAL A 169 5.35 -8.21 -10.93
N VAL A 170 5.68 -9.37 -10.39
CA VAL A 170 6.25 -9.52 -9.04
C VAL A 170 7.74 -9.78 -9.19
N PRO A 171 8.62 -8.84 -8.81
CA PRO A 171 10.07 -9.01 -8.93
C PRO A 171 10.60 -10.16 -8.07
N GLU A 172 11.76 -10.68 -8.45
CA GLU A 172 12.47 -11.67 -7.67
C GLU A 172 12.72 -11.18 -6.22
N GLY A 173 12.61 -12.09 -5.27
CA GLY A 173 12.77 -11.78 -3.85
C GLY A 173 11.54 -11.14 -3.19
N CYS A 174 10.51 -10.78 -3.97
CA CYS A 174 9.24 -10.28 -3.44
C CYS A 174 8.22 -11.41 -3.27
N LYS A 175 7.57 -11.47 -2.09
CA LYS A 175 6.35 -12.23 -1.85
C LYS A 175 5.24 -11.22 -1.58
N HIS A 176 4.34 -11.01 -2.55
CA HIS A 176 3.21 -10.10 -2.39
C HIS A 176 2.04 -10.76 -1.65
N ASN A 177 1.10 -9.96 -1.18
CA ASN A 177 -0.08 -10.39 -0.42
C ASN A 177 -1.38 -10.33 -1.25
N ALA A 178 -1.28 -10.29 -2.56
CA ALA A 178 -2.42 -10.13 -3.46
C ALA A 178 -3.36 -8.98 -3.02
N HIS A 179 -2.77 -7.80 -2.69
CA HIS A 179 -3.55 -6.65 -2.24
C HIS A 179 -4.52 -6.15 -3.29
N MET A 180 -4.12 -6.14 -4.55
CA MET A 180 -4.95 -5.79 -5.69
C MET A 180 -4.50 -6.53 -6.94
N TYR A 181 -5.40 -6.68 -7.91
CA TYR A 181 -5.04 -7.00 -9.28
C TYR A 181 -5.31 -5.79 -10.16
N TYR A 182 -4.37 -5.44 -11.02
CA TYR A 182 -4.51 -4.34 -11.97
C TYR A 182 -3.99 -4.74 -13.33
N ILE A 183 -4.44 -4.05 -14.35
CA ILE A 183 -3.86 -4.10 -15.69
C ILE A 183 -3.42 -2.70 -16.08
N LYS A 184 -2.46 -2.59 -16.97
CA LYS A 184 -2.14 -1.34 -17.65
C LYS A 184 -2.53 -1.47 -19.11
N VAL A 185 -3.22 -0.46 -19.62
CA VAL A 185 -3.62 -0.35 -21.01
C VAL A 185 -2.70 0.64 -21.75
N GLN A 186 -2.96 0.89 -23.02
CA GLN A 186 -2.08 1.72 -23.84
C GLN A 186 -1.96 3.17 -23.34
N ASP A 187 -3.11 3.81 -23.02
CA ASP A 187 -3.18 5.20 -22.61
C ASP A 187 -4.48 5.50 -21.80
N ILE A 188 -4.62 6.76 -21.39
CA ILE A 188 -5.77 7.26 -20.65
C ILE A 188 -7.08 7.19 -21.43
N ALA A 189 -7.04 7.31 -22.77
CA ALA A 189 -8.24 7.26 -23.60
C ALA A 189 -8.80 5.83 -23.64
N VAL A 190 -7.94 4.84 -23.86
CA VAL A 190 -8.29 3.41 -23.79
C VAL A 190 -8.77 3.06 -22.40
N ARG A 191 -8.08 3.49 -21.32
CA ARG A 191 -8.51 3.26 -19.94
C ARG A 191 -9.90 3.81 -19.68
N THR A 192 -10.18 5.03 -20.12
CA THR A 192 -11.47 5.69 -19.89
C THR A 192 -12.61 4.94 -20.61
N ARG A 193 -12.39 4.51 -21.85
CA ARG A 193 -13.36 3.68 -22.59
C ARG A 193 -13.59 2.33 -21.91
N LEU A 194 -12.52 1.67 -21.46
CA LEU A 194 -12.61 0.37 -20.79
C LEU A 194 -13.34 0.48 -19.45
N ILE A 195 -13.08 1.53 -18.65
CA ILE A 195 -13.84 1.78 -17.40
C ILE A 195 -15.34 1.91 -17.70
N LYS A 196 -15.70 2.70 -18.70
CA LYS A 196 -17.11 2.90 -19.09
C LYS A 196 -17.74 1.57 -19.50
N TYR A 197 -17.09 0.84 -20.41
CA TYR A 197 -17.57 -0.45 -20.91
C TYR A 197 -17.77 -1.47 -19.78
N LEU A 198 -16.80 -1.61 -18.87
CA LEU A 198 -16.92 -2.54 -17.76
C LEU A 198 -18.06 -2.17 -16.80
N ARG A 199 -18.26 -0.87 -16.54
CA ARG A 199 -19.39 -0.39 -15.71
C ARG A 199 -20.75 -0.69 -16.36
N GLU A 200 -20.87 -0.54 -17.66
CA GLU A 200 -22.09 -0.89 -18.43
C GLU A 200 -22.38 -2.40 -18.38
N ASN A 201 -21.36 -3.22 -18.11
CA ASN A 201 -21.49 -4.67 -17.90
C ASN A 201 -21.54 -5.06 -16.40
N GLY A 202 -21.83 -4.13 -15.48
CA GLY A 202 -21.99 -4.41 -14.05
C GLY A 202 -20.69 -4.63 -13.29
N ILE A 203 -19.54 -4.34 -13.90
CA ILE A 203 -18.23 -4.48 -13.29
C ILE A 203 -17.75 -3.11 -12.81
N ALA A 204 -17.24 -3.01 -11.56
CA ALA A 204 -16.78 -1.77 -10.96
C ALA A 204 -15.25 -1.68 -10.91
N PRO A 205 -14.57 -1.32 -12.01
CA PRO A 205 -13.13 -1.08 -12.00
C PRO A 205 -12.81 0.29 -11.40
N ALA A 206 -11.57 0.47 -10.95
CA ALA A 206 -11.11 1.73 -10.38
C ALA A 206 -9.77 2.15 -10.98
N PHE A 207 -9.62 3.45 -11.28
CA PHE A 207 -8.30 4.02 -11.57
C PHE A 207 -7.51 4.20 -10.25
N HIS A 208 -6.16 4.44 -10.35
CA HIS A 208 -5.33 4.50 -9.16
C HIS A 208 -3.97 5.15 -9.42
N TYR A 209 -3.67 6.32 -8.95
CA TYR A 209 -4.39 7.53 -8.50
C TYR A 209 -3.92 8.71 -9.36
N VAL A 210 -4.40 9.94 -9.08
CA VAL A 210 -3.75 11.15 -9.60
C VAL A 210 -2.38 11.28 -8.90
N PRO A 211 -1.28 11.51 -9.65
CA PRO A 211 0.04 11.67 -9.04
C PRO A 211 0.09 12.79 -8.00
N LEU A 212 0.77 12.54 -6.89
CA LEU A 212 0.85 13.55 -5.82
C LEU A 212 1.53 14.85 -6.28
N HIS A 213 2.57 14.75 -7.11
CA HIS A 213 3.36 15.92 -7.54
C HIS A 213 2.58 16.88 -8.44
N SER A 214 1.56 16.41 -9.15
CA SER A 214 0.66 17.22 -10.01
C SER A 214 -0.67 17.55 -9.32
N SER A 215 -0.87 17.16 -8.07
CA SER A 215 -2.01 17.55 -7.28
C SER A 215 -1.83 18.95 -6.68
N PRO A 216 -2.91 19.71 -6.37
CA PRO A 216 -2.77 21.06 -5.82
C PRO A 216 -1.94 21.14 -4.52
N ALA A 217 -2.03 20.13 -3.67
CA ALA A 217 -1.21 20.05 -2.45
C ALA A 217 0.25 19.66 -2.77
N GLY A 218 0.45 18.77 -3.72
CA GLY A 218 1.79 18.38 -4.19
C GLY A 218 2.56 19.55 -4.79
N GLU A 219 1.91 20.35 -5.61
CA GLU A 219 2.50 21.57 -6.19
C GLU A 219 2.79 22.64 -5.12
N LYS A 220 1.93 22.75 -4.10
CA LYS A 220 2.08 23.74 -3.02
C LYS A 220 3.18 23.39 -2.03
N PHE A 221 3.31 22.11 -1.65
CA PHE A 221 4.16 21.68 -0.53
C PHE A 221 5.34 20.85 -0.97
N GLY A 222 5.37 20.38 -2.21
CA GLY A 222 6.41 19.52 -2.76
C GLY A 222 7.07 20.10 -4.01
N ARG A 223 7.92 19.30 -4.59
CA ARG A 223 8.46 19.50 -5.92
C ARG A 223 8.78 18.15 -6.55
N PHE A 224 8.58 18.00 -7.83
CA PHE A 224 9.12 16.88 -8.57
C PHE A 224 10.60 17.10 -8.88
N HIS A 225 11.42 16.05 -8.83
CA HIS A 225 12.83 16.12 -9.17
C HIS A 225 13.07 15.42 -10.50
N GLY A 226 13.70 16.12 -11.42
CA GLY A 226 13.97 15.61 -12.77
C GLY A 226 12.73 15.65 -13.68
N GLU A 227 12.68 14.75 -14.66
CA GLU A 227 11.60 14.61 -15.65
C GLU A 227 10.63 13.51 -15.20
N ASP A 228 9.33 13.75 -15.33
CA ASP A 228 8.29 12.75 -15.05
C ASP A 228 8.13 11.80 -16.23
N ILE A 229 8.96 10.77 -16.25
CA ILE A 229 8.95 9.74 -17.30
C ILE A 229 7.93 8.64 -17.02
N TYR A 230 7.66 8.35 -15.72
CA TYR A 230 6.91 7.16 -15.30
C TYR A 230 5.59 7.49 -14.58
N THR A 231 5.62 8.36 -13.60
CA THR A 231 4.52 8.47 -12.62
C THR A 231 3.19 8.83 -13.28
N THR A 232 3.15 9.89 -14.08
CA THR A 232 1.92 10.30 -14.80
C THR A 232 1.51 9.24 -15.80
N LYS A 233 2.44 8.82 -16.67
CA LYS A 233 2.18 7.83 -17.71
C LYS A 233 1.58 6.54 -17.13
N GLU A 234 2.20 5.98 -16.10
CA GLU A 234 1.75 4.71 -15.52
C GLU A 234 0.42 4.87 -14.75
N SER A 235 0.21 6.01 -14.07
CA SER A 235 -1.07 6.29 -13.42
C SER A 235 -2.24 6.45 -14.38
N GLU A 236 -1.98 6.98 -15.58
CA GLU A 236 -2.98 7.15 -16.64
C GLU A 236 -3.37 5.84 -17.32
N ARG A 237 -2.49 4.86 -17.31
CA ARG A 237 -2.67 3.55 -17.94
C ARG A 237 -3.27 2.51 -17.02
N LEU A 238 -3.10 2.67 -15.70
CA LEU A 238 -3.43 1.66 -14.71
C LEU A 238 -4.93 1.61 -14.41
N LEU A 239 -5.47 0.39 -14.41
CA LEU A 239 -6.84 0.07 -14.05
C LEU A 239 -6.88 -1.10 -13.08
N ARG A 240 -7.46 -0.92 -11.89
CA ARG A 240 -7.69 -2.00 -10.92
C ARG A 240 -8.96 -2.76 -11.27
N LEU A 241 -8.89 -4.07 -11.19
CA LEU A 241 -10.04 -4.96 -11.31
C LEU A 241 -10.64 -5.25 -9.93
N PRO A 242 -11.93 -5.63 -9.86
CA PRO A 242 -12.56 -6.03 -8.61
C PRO A 242 -11.76 -7.16 -7.94
N MET A 243 -11.48 -7.01 -6.64
CA MET A 243 -10.74 -7.99 -5.88
C MET A 243 -11.11 -7.91 -4.40
N PHE A 244 -11.94 -8.84 -3.93
CA PHE A 244 -12.39 -8.98 -2.55
C PHE A 244 -12.53 -10.46 -2.18
N TYR A 245 -12.63 -10.77 -0.89
CA TYR A 245 -12.57 -12.14 -0.38
C TYR A 245 -13.62 -13.08 -1.01
N ASP A 246 -14.87 -12.62 -1.15
CA ASP A 246 -15.97 -13.43 -1.65
C ASP A 246 -16.12 -13.45 -3.18
N LEU A 247 -15.18 -12.81 -3.91
CA LEU A 247 -15.20 -12.88 -5.38
C LEU A 247 -15.06 -14.34 -5.83
N SER A 248 -16.03 -14.81 -6.63
CA SER A 248 -16.04 -16.19 -7.12
C SER A 248 -15.11 -16.40 -8.32
N VAL A 249 -14.86 -17.65 -8.66
CA VAL A 249 -14.14 -18.00 -9.89
C VAL A 249 -14.95 -17.60 -11.11
N ASP A 250 -16.27 -17.79 -11.07
CA ASP A 250 -17.18 -17.43 -12.16
C ASP A 250 -17.19 -15.90 -12.39
N ASP A 251 -17.12 -15.09 -11.32
CA ASP A 251 -16.97 -13.65 -11.45
C ASP A 251 -15.65 -13.26 -12.13
N VAL A 252 -14.55 -13.92 -11.76
CA VAL A 252 -13.25 -13.70 -12.40
C VAL A 252 -13.29 -14.09 -13.88
N ASP A 253 -13.93 -15.21 -14.23
CA ASP A 253 -14.16 -15.64 -15.60
C ASP A 253 -14.95 -14.60 -16.39
N TYR A 254 -16.07 -14.16 -15.84
CA TYR A 254 -16.92 -13.13 -16.45
C TYR A 254 -16.17 -11.81 -16.70
N ILE A 255 -15.44 -11.32 -15.69
CA ILE A 255 -14.66 -10.07 -15.81
C ILE A 255 -13.60 -10.20 -16.90
N ALA A 256 -12.86 -11.33 -16.91
CA ALA A 256 -11.83 -11.57 -17.91
C ALA A 256 -12.41 -11.68 -19.33
N GLU A 257 -13.58 -12.33 -19.48
CA GLU A 257 -14.32 -12.40 -20.75
C GLU A 257 -14.70 -11.01 -21.25
N LYS A 258 -15.28 -10.17 -20.40
CA LYS A 258 -15.63 -8.79 -20.77
C LYS A 258 -14.42 -7.94 -21.16
N ILE A 259 -13.26 -8.15 -20.54
CA ILE A 259 -12.03 -7.49 -20.96
C ILE A 259 -11.59 -7.98 -22.35
N ARG A 260 -11.73 -9.27 -22.67
CA ARG A 260 -11.40 -9.82 -24.00
C ARG A 260 -12.32 -9.30 -25.10
N GLU A 261 -13.59 -9.12 -24.82
CA GLU A 261 -14.60 -8.59 -25.76
C GLU A 261 -14.38 -7.09 -26.05
N PHE A 262 -13.64 -6.39 -25.22
CA PHE A 262 -13.40 -4.95 -25.41
C PHE A 262 -12.51 -4.68 -26.64
N GLU A 263 -12.86 -3.66 -27.43
CA GLU A 263 -12.08 -3.17 -28.56
C GLU A 263 -11.01 -2.16 -28.07
N PHE A 264 -9.80 -2.68 -27.87
CA PHE A 264 -8.66 -1.90 -27.37
C PHE A 264 -8.21 -0.81 -28.35
#